data_ec32c1aaf3fda89118d61de675e73ecf
#
_entry.id   ec32c1aaf3fda89118d61de675e73ecf
#
_cell.length_a   1.000
_cell.length_b   1.000
_cell.length_c   1.000
_cell.angle_alpha   90.00
_cell.angle_beta   90.00
_cell.angle_gamma   90.00
#
_symmetry.space_group_name_H-M   'P 1'
#
loop_
_entity.id
_entity.type
_entity.pdbx_description
1 polymer ?
#
loop_
_entity_poly.entity_id
_entity_poly.type
_entity_poly.pdbx_seq_one_letter_code
_entity_poly.pdbx_strand_id
1 'polypeptide(L)'
;MTALVTGGGGFLGGAVVRLLRQRGYAVRSFTRTAYPWLDELGVEQSLGDLSDLAAVERAVSGVDVVFHVAAKAGVWGRYADYFATNVTGTANVIAACKTHGVRKLVYTSTPSVVHGGGDLEGADESVPYPKHYEAYYPETKATAERAVLAANGPDLATVSLRPHLIWGPGDPHLVPRVLGLAKAGKLRRIGTRAVKVDVTYVDNAADAHVLAAEKLAVGSPVAGKAYFVSNGEPVDLWGFLDRVLAAAGQPPVTRTVSAWKARLAGRVMERVYRLLRLTGEPAMTRFVAGQLSTSHWYDISAARRDFGYEPRVSVEEGLRRLGAALRGE
;
A
#
# COMPACT_ATOMS: atom_id res chain seq x y z
N MET A 1 3.55 24.96 6.07
CA MET A 1 4.36 23.73 6.11
C MET A 1 4.48 23.19 4.70
N THR A 2 5.68 22.74 4.34
CA THR A 2 5.97 22.12 3.04
C THR A 2 6.09 20.61 3.22
N ALA A 3 5.33 19.85 2.46
CA ALA A 3 5.32 18.39 2.50
C ALA A 3 5.92 17.81 1.22
N LEU A 4 6.81 16.84 1.33
CA LEU A 4 7.23 16.00 0.21
C LEU A 4 6.40 14.72 0.20
N VAL A 5 5.83 14.37 -0.97
CA VAL A 5 5.17 13.07 -1.18
C VAL A 5 5.92 12.30 -2.26
N THR A 6 6.64 11.25 -1.87
CA THR A 6 7.20 10.34 -2.88
C THR A 6 6.08 9.51 -3.49
N GLY A 7 6.08 9.36 -4.81
CA GLY A 7 4.99 8.70 -5.52
C GLY A 7 3.69 9.51 -5.58
N GLY A 8 3.76 10.84 -5.45
CA GLY A 8 2.59 11.72 -5.44
C GLY A 8 1.72 11.66 -6.70
N GLY A 9 2.26 11.21 -7.83
CA GLY A 9 1.47 10.95 -9.04
C GLY A 9 0.69 9.64 -9.05
N GLY A 10 0.96 8.73 -8.08
CA GLY A 10 0.31 7.42 -7.98
C GLY A 10 -1.03 7.46 -7.24
N PHE A 11 -1.66 6.29 -7.08
CA PHE A 11 -3.00 6.16 -6.52
C PHE A 11 -3.12 6.68 -5.08
N LEU A 12 -2.43 6.08 -4.12
CA LEU A 12 -2.43 6.54 -2.73
C LEU A 12 -1.69 7.88 -2.59
N GLY A 13 -0.51 8.02 -3.23
CA GLY A 13 0.25 9.26 -3.18
C GLY A 13 -0.55 10.46 -3.68
N GLY A 14 -1.31 10.27 -4.76
CA GLY A 14 -2.21 11.30 -5.29
C GLY A 14 -3.35 11.68 -4.33
N ALA A 15 -3.91 10.71 -3.62
CA ALA A 15 -4.92 11.00 -2.58
C ALA A 15 -4.30 11.80 -1.42
N VAL A 16 -3.10 11.42 -0.97
CA VAL A 16 -2.35 12.17 0.07
C VAL A 16 -2.05 13.60 -0.41
N VAL A 17 -1.59 13.77 -1.65
CA VAL A 17 -1.31 15.09 -2.24
C VAL A 17 -2.57 15.97 -2.24
N ARG A 18 -3.69 15.47 -2.74
CA ARG A 18 -4.96 16.21 -2.76
C ARG A 18 -5.39 16.63 -1.35
N LEU A 19 -5.32 15.72 -0.40
CA LEU A 19 -5.69 16.00 0.98
C LEU A 19 -4.77 17.05 1.63
N LEU A 20 -3.46 16.97 1.42
CA LEU A 20 -2.49 17.94 1.92
C LEU A 20 -2.74 19.34 1.32
N ARG A 21 -3.04 19.42 0.03
CA ARG A 21 -3.41 20.69 -0.63
C ARG A 21 -4.69 21.29 -0.04
N GLN A 22 -5.72 20.46 0.20
CA GLN A 22 -6.96 20.89 0.87
C GLN A 22 -6.72 21.39 2.29
N ARG A 23 -5.69 20.86 2.98
CA ARG A 23 -5.27 21.29 4.31
C ARG A 23 -4.30 22.48 4.30
N GLY A 24 -4.04 23.08 3.15
CA GLY A 24 -3.22 24.28 3.02
C GLY A 24 -1.71 24.05 3.03
N TYR A 25 -1.24 22.80 2.86
CA TYR A 25 0.19 22.53 2.73
C TYR A 25 0.72 23.00 1.37
N ALA A 26 1.93 23.53 1.34
CA ALA A 26 2.74 23.51 0.12
C ALA A 26 3.19 22.07 -0.10
N VAL A 27 3.01 21.54 -1.32
CA VAL A 27 3.31 20.13 -1.62
C VAL A 27 4.31 20.03 -2.75
N ARG A 28 5.35 19.22 -2.52
CA ARG A 28 6.28 18.75 -3.54
C ARG A 28 6.03 17.26 -3.77
N SER A 29 5.95 16.84 -5.04
CA SER A 29 5.86 15.44 -5.44
C SER A 29 7.20 14.97 -5.97
N PHE A 30 7.69 13.78 -5.55
CA PHE A 30 8.86 13.13 -6.11
C PHE A 30 8.46 11.87 -6.87
N THR A 31 8.65 11.87 -8.18
CA THR A 31 8.23 10.81 -9.10
C THR A 31 9.22 10.65 -10.24
N ARG A 32 9.19 9.51 -10.95
CA ARG A 32 10.06 9.28 -12.12
C ARG A 32 9.60 10.03 -13.37
N THR A 33 8.32 10.35 -13.44
CA THR A 33 7.71 11.06 -14.59
C THR A 33 6.82 12.18 -14.08
N ALA A 34 6.66 13.23 -14.88
CA ALA A 34 5.74 14.31 -14.56
C ALA A 34 4.27 13.88 -14.75
N TYR A 35 3.40 14.50 -13.96
CA TYR A 35 1.95 14.29 -14.00
C TYR A 35 1.25 15.64 -14.14
N PRO A 36 0.64 15.98 -15.31
CA PRO A 36 0.04 17.31 -15.56
C PRO A 36 -0.97 17.74 -14.49
N TRP A 37 -1.78 16.82 -13.98
CA TRP A 37 -2.77 17.11 -12.95
C TRP A 37 -2.16 17.61 -11.61
N LEU A 38 -0.89 17.32 -11.34
CA LEU A 38 -0.18 17.87 -10.18
C LEU A 38 0.10 19.37 -10.36
N ASP A 39 0.42 19.81 -11.58
CA ASP A 39 0.64 21.22 -11.91
C ASP A 39 -0.67 22.01 -11.74
N GLU A 40 -1.81 21.45 -12.17
CA GLU A 40 -3.14 22.03 -11.99
C GLU A 40 -3.50 22.23 -10.51
N LEU A 41 -2.96 21.41 -9.62
CA LEU A 41 -3.11 21.55 -8.17
C LEU A 41 -2.06 22.47 -7.52
N GLY A 42 -1.17 23.08 -8.32
CA GLY A 42 -0.06 23.90 -7.81
C GLY A 42 0.93 23.09 -6.97
N VAL A 43 1.20 21.84 -7.36
CA VAL A 43 2.17 20.95 -6.70
C VAL A 43 3.50 21.04 -7.42
N GLU A 44 4.57 21.33 -6.69
CA GLU A 44 5.93 21.32 -7.23
C GLU A 44 6.32 19.87 -7.59
N GLN A 45 6.81 19.65 -8.80
CA GLN A 45 7.25 18.34 -9.26
C GLN A 45 8.77 18.24 -9.28
N SER A 46 9.35 17.33 -8.49
CA SER A 46 10.75 16.93 -8.51
C SER A 46 10.86 15.54 -9.15
N LEU A 47 11.65 15.42 -10.21
CA LEU A 47 11.77 14.17 -10.96
C LEU A 47 13.07 13.45 -10.61
N GLY A 48 12.96 12.11 -10.42
CA GLY A 48 14.12 11.27 -10.12
C GLY A 48 13.71 9.85 -9.73
N ASP A 49 14.73 9.00 -9.56
CA ASP A 49 14.57 7.65 -9.02
C ASP A 49 14.96 7.65 -7.54
N LEU A 50 14.22 6.88 -6.73
CA LEU A 50 14.51 6.74 -5.30
C LEU A 50 15.89 6.12 -5.01
N SER A 51 16.43 5.34 -5.94
CA SER A 51 17.76 4.76 -5.81
C SER A 51 18.90 5.77 -6.05
N ASP A 52 18.58 6.96 -6.59
CA ASP A 52 19.53 8.08 -6.75
C ASP A 52 19.45 9.00 -5.50
N LEU A 53 20.44 8.87 -4.62
CA LEU A 53 20.50 9.67 -3.39
C LEU A 53 20.51 11.18 -3.69
N ALA A 54 21.26 11.63 -4.69
CA ALA A 54 21.36 13.05 -4.99
C ALA A 54 20.02 13.64 -5.48
N ALA A 55 19.24 12.85 -6.25
CA ALA A 55 17.89 13.26 -6.66
C ALA A 55 16.95 13.33 -5.44
N VAL A 56 17.04 12.37 -4.51
CA VAL A 56 16.24 12.35 -3.27
C VAL A 56 16.61 13.53 -2.37
N GLU A 57 17.90 13.83 -2.20
CA GLU A 57 18.37 14.99 -1.40
C GLU A 57 17.82 16.32 -1.95
N ARG A 58 17.88 16.50 -3.27
CA ARG A 58 17.28 17.70 -3.90
C ARG A 58 15.78 17.82 -3.61
N ALA A 59 15.06 16.69 -3.66
CA ALA A 59 13.62 16.67 -3.41
C ALA A 59 13.27 16.94 -1.93
N VAL A 60 14.09 16.47 -0.99
CA VAL A 60 13.89 16.59 0.46
C VAL A 60 14.30 17.96 0.98
N SER A 61 15.19 18.68 0.29
CA SER A 61 15.70 19.97 0.73
C SER A 61 14.57 20.97 0.97
N GLY A 62 14.53 21.57 2.16
CA GLY A 62 13.58 22.63 2.53
C GLY A 62 12.15 22.18 2.81
N VAL A 63 11.91 20.87 3.03
CA VAL A 63 10.58 20.37 3.42
C VAL A 63 10.51 20.10 4.94
N ASP A 64 9.31 20.24 5.51
CA ASP A 64 9.06 20.03 6.95
C ASP A 64 8.71 18.57 7.27
N VAL A 65 8.10 17.86 6.33
CA VAL A 65 7.63 16.48 6.49
C VAL A 65 7.72 15.69 5.19
N VAL A 66 8.12 14.43 5.28
CA VAL A 66 8.15 13.50 4.15
C VAL A 66 7.09 12.41 4.32
N PHE A 67 6.21 12.26 3.32
CA PHE A 67 5.32 11.13 3.14
C PHE A 67 5.97 10.18 2.11
N HIS A 68 6.56 9.11 2.59
CA HIS A 68 7.23 8.13 1.74
C HIS A 68 6.25 7.05 1.32
N VAL A 69 5.51 7.32 0.23
CA VAL A 69 4.44 6.47 -0.30
C VAL A 69 4.93 5.59 -1.45
N ALA A 70 5.92 6.06 -2.20
CA ALA A 70 6.45 5.34 -3.36
C ALA A 70 7.03 3.98 -2.97
N ALA A 71 6.64 2.95 -3.69
CA ALA A 71 7.20 1.61 -3.59
C ALA A 71 7.06 0.87 -4.93
N LYS A 72 7.94 -0.10 -5.17
CA LYS A 72 7.69 -1.11 -6.18
C LYS A 72 6.75 -2.14 -5.57
N ALA A 73 5.49 -2.12 -5.99
CA ALA A 73 4.47 -3.11 -5.66
C ALA A 73 4.48 -4.26 -6.67
N GLY A 74 3.65 -5.29 -6.42
CA GLY A 74 3.49 -6.45 -7.28
C GLY A 74 3.98 -7.73 -6.63
N VAL A 75 3.66 -8.87 -7.26
CA VAL A 75 3.90 -10.21 -6.70
C VAL A 75 4.97 -10.98 -7.46
N TRP A 76 5.51 -10.39 -8.55
CA TRP A 76 6.49 -11.02 -9.42
C TRP A 76 7.45 -10.00 -10.02
N GLY A 77 8.71 -10.41 -10.24
CA GLY A 77 9.75 -9.59 -10.84
C GLY A 77 11.13 -9.95 -10.32
N ARG A 78 12.14 -9.14 -10.66
CA ARG A 78 13.52 -9.33 -10.19
C ARG A 78 13.67 -8.80 -8.77
N TYR A 79 14.35 -9.56 -7.89
CA TYR A 79 14.62 -9.11 -6.52
C TYR A 79 15.33 -7.74 -6.48
N ALA A 80 16.33 -7.58 -7.34
CA ALA A 80 17.12 -6.35 -7.41
C ALA A 80 16.26 -5.09 -7.63
N ASP A 81 15.17 -5.19 -8.44
CA ASP A 81 14.30 -4.06 -8.71
C ASP A 81 13.45 -3.69 -7.49
N TYR A 82 12.99 -4.70 -6.72
CA TYR A 82 12.30 -4.47 -5.44
C TYR A 82 13.26 -3.89 -4.40
N PHE A 83 14.46 -4.45 -4.32
CA PHE A 83 15.48 -4.00 -3.38
C PHE A 83 15.90 -2.55 -3.66
N ALA A 84 16.20 -2.21 -4.91
CA ALA A 84 16.60 -0.86 -5.30
C ALA A 84 15.54 0.17 -4.92
N THR A 85 14.25 -0.07 -5.25
CA THR A 85 13.19 0.89 -4.96
C THR A 85 12.80 0.90 -3.48
N ASN A 86 12.54 -0.29 -2.89
CA ASN A 86 11.91 -0.37 -1.57
C ASN A 86 12.94 -0.27 -0.44
N VAL A 87 14.16 -0.81 -0.61
CA VAL A 87 15.17 -0.82 0.45
C VAL A 87 16.16 0.33 0.26
N THR A 88 16.87 0.37 -0.87
CA THR A 88 17.84 1.45 -1.13
C THR A 88 17.13 2.80 -1.20
N GLY A 89 15.99 2.89 -1.90
CA GLY A 89 15.20 4.12 -1.98
C GLY A 89 14.75 4.62 -0.61
N THR A 90 14.27 3.73 0.27
CA THR A 90 13.89 4.12 1.64
C THR A 90 15.10 4.55 2.47
N ALA A 91 16.24 3.86 2.33
CA ALA A 91 17.47 4.27 2.99
C ALA A 91 17.93 5.68 2.54
N ASN A 92 17.83 5.98 1.25
CA ASN A 92 18.12 7.31 0.71
C ASN A 92 17.19 8.39 1.27
N VAL A 93 15.88 8.09 1.38
CA VAL A 93 14.92 9.03 1.99
C VAL A 93 15.27 9.30 3.46
N ILE A 94 15.60 8.27 4.23
CA ILE A 94 16.02 8.42 5.63
C ILE A 94 17.30 9.26 5.73
N ALA A 95 18.31 8.97 4.89
CA ALA A 95 19.57 9.73 4.87
C ALA A 95 19.32 11.19 4.51
N ALA A 96 18.56 11.46 3.45
CA ALA A 96 18.22 12.81 3.04
C ALA A 96 17.44 13.59 4.12
N CYS A 97 16.48 12.95 4.80
CA CYS A 97 15.79 13.57 5.94
C CYS A 97 16.76 14.02 7.02
N LYS A 98 17.72 13.17 7.40
CA LYS A 98 18.72 13.50 8.41
C LYS A 98 19.66 14.61 7.94
N THR A 99 20.16 14.55 6.71
CA THR A 99 21.06 15.55 6.11
C THR A 99 20.41 16.93 6.05
N HIS A 100 19.13 17.00 5.69
CA HIS A 100 18.41 18.28 5.52
C HIS A 100 17.58 18.70 6.74
N GLY A 101 17.71 18.02 7.88
CA GLY A 101 17.05 18.37 9.14
C GLY A 101 15.52 18.20 9.10
N VAL A 102 14.99 17.34 8.24
CA VAL A 102 13.57 17.01 8.23
C VAL A 102 13.20 16.26 9.50
N ARG A 103 12.18 16.73 10.20
CA ARG A 103 11.85 16.22 11.54
C ARG A 103 10.79 15.10 11.54
N LYS A 104 10.08 14.89 10.42
CA LYS A 104 8.95 13.96 10.34
C LYS A 104 9.02 13.10 9.09
N LEU A 105 8.96 11.77 9.26
CA LEU A 105 8.86 10.79 8.17
C LEU A 105 7.68 9.86 8.40
N VAL A 106 6.68 9.93 7.53
CA VAL A 106 5.55 9.00 7.47
C VAL A 106 5.80 8.01 6.35
N TYR A 107 5.92 6.74 6.70
CA TYR A 107 6.21 5.66 5.75
C TYR A 107 4.99 4.80 5.49
N THR A 108 4.67 4.59 4.22
CA THR A 108 3.64 3.63 3.81
C THR A 108 4.23 2.23 3.73
N SER A 109 3.88 1.38 4.68
CA SER A 109 4.19 -0.04 4.70
C SER A 109 3.02 -0.88 4.17
N THR A 110 2.87 -2.08 4.65
CA THR A 110 1.81 -3.03 4.29
C THR A 110 1.66 -4.10 5.38
N PRO A 111 0.47 -4.63 5.67
CA PRO A 111 0.32 -5.77 6.58
C PRO A 111 1.06 -7.03 6.12
N SER A 112 1.35 -7.16 4.82
CA SER A 112 2.10 -8.33 4.31
C SER A 112 3.52 -8.46 4.89
N VAL A 113 4.05 -7.42 5.54
CA VAL A 113 5.35 -7.50 6.25
C VAL A 113 5.31 -8.44 7.45
N VAL A 114 4.14 -8.68 8.03
CA VAL A 114 3.94 -9.61 9.17
C VAL A 114 3.14 -10.85 8.79
N HIS A 115 2.70 -11.00 7.53
CA HIS A 115 1.89 -12.12 7.10
C HIS A 115 2.76 -13.34 6.77
N GLY A 116 2.70 -14.38 7.61
CA GLY A 116 3.47 -15.61 7.47
C GLY A 116 2.79 -16.73 6.64
N GLY A 117 1.68 -16.44 5.95
CA GLY A 117 0.96 -17.37 5.06
C GLY A 117 -0.18 -18.17 5.71
N GLY A 118 -0.49 -17.93 6.98
CA GLY A 118 -1.66 -18.47 7.69
C GLY A 118 -2.76 -17.41 7.88
N ASP A 119 -3.83 -17.78 8.59
CA ASP A 119 -4.84 -16.82 9.00
C ASP A 119 -4.28 -15.87 10.06
N LEU A 120 -4.61 -14.59 9.93
CA LEU A 120 -4.37 -13.53 10.92
C LEU A 120 -5.70 -12.81 11.16
N GLU A 121 -6.38 -13.13 12.24
CA GLU A 121 -7.71 -12.60 12.54
C GLU A 121 -7.68 -11.69 13.77
N GLY A 122 -8.00 -10.42 13.62
CA GLY A 122 -7.97 -9.43 14.69
C GLY A 122 -6.57 -9.16 15.26
N ALA A 123 -5.55 -9.37 14.43
CA ALA A 123 -4.16 -9.22 14.86
C ALA A 123 -3.79 -7.74 15.06
N ASP A 124 -3.08 -7.44 16.14
CA ASP A 124 -2.53 -6.11 16.43
C ASP A 124 -1.05 -5.98 15.99
N GLU A 125 -0.44 -4.84 16.26
CA GLU A 125 0.93 -4.54 15.86
C GLU A 125 2.00 -5.39 16.55
N SER A 126 1.67 -6.22 17.53
CA SER A 126 2.58 -7.14 18.23
C SER A 126 2.97 -8.36 17.40
N VAL A 127 2.26 -8.62 16.29
CA VAL A 127 2.57 -9.74 15.38
C VAL A 127 4.00 -9.61 14.86
N PRO A 128 4.86 -10.64 15.06
CA PRO A 128 6.24 -10.58 14.64
C PRO A 128 6.39 -10.72 13.13
N TYR A 129 7.49 -10.20 12.60
CA TYR A 129 7.87 -10.46 11.22
C TYR A 129 8.15 -11.95 11.00
N PRO A 130 7.67 -12.56 9.91
CA PRO A 130 7.94 -13.96 9.61
C PRO A 130 9.42 -14.19 9.28
N LYS A 131 9.89 -15.42 9.50
CA LYS A 131 11.27 -15.79 9.14
C LYS A 131 11.50 -15.88 7.62
N HIS A 132 10.45 -16.17 6.86
CA HIS A 132 10.49 -16.33 5.40
C HIS A 132 9.29 -15.69 4.73
N TYR A 133 9.50 -15.09 3.57
CA TYR A 133 8.47 -14.48 2.74
C TYR A 133 8.28 -15.27 1.43
N GLU A 134 7.05 -15.40 0.98
CA GLU A 134 6.72 -16.08 -0.28
C GLU A 134 6.93 -15.17 -1.52
N ALA A 135 7.13 -13.86 -1.33
CA ALA A 135 7.34 -12.88 -2.40
C ALA A 135 8.34 -11.80 -1.98
N TYR A 136 8.99 -11.19 -2.96
CA TYR A 136 10.01 -10.15 -2.73
C TYR A 136 9.40 -8.83 -2.23
N TYR A 137 8.15 -8.54 -2.59
CA TYR A 137 7.48 -7.33 -2.13
C TYR A 137 7.38 -7.26 -0.60
N PRO A 138 6.74 -8.21 0.11
CA PRO A 138 6.65 -8.16 1.56
C PRO A 138 8.02 -8.22 2.24
N GLU A 139 8.99 -8.98 1.70
CA GLU A 139 10.35 -9.07 2.22
C GLU A 139 11.07 -7.71 2.20
N THR A 140 11.06 -7.03 1.05
CA THR A 140 11.72 -5.74 0.89
C THR A 140 10.98 -4.62 1.65
N LYS A 141 9.65 -4.68 1.74
CA LYS A 141 8.86 -3.76 2.56
C LYS A 141 9.14 -3.94 4.05
N ALA A 142 9.30 -5.19 4.54
CA ALA A 142 9.66 -5.46 5.93
C ALA A 142 11.08 -4.96 6.26
N THR A 143 12.02 -5.12 5.35
CA THR A 143 13.38 -4.60 5.50
C THR A 143 13.37 -3.07 5.60
N ALA A 144 12.63 -2.42 4.72
CA ALA A 144 12.48 -0.95 4.71
C ALA A 144 11.75 -0.44 5.97
N GLU A 145 10.67 -1.09 6.39
CA GLU A 145 9.93 -0.73 7.60
C GLU A 145 10.83 -0.78 8.85
N ARG A 146 11.61 -1.85 9.00
CA ARG A 146 12.57 -1.95 10.10
C ARG A 146 13.59 -0.81 10.09
N ALA A 147 14.08 -0.43 8.90
CA ALA A 147 15.01 0.69 8.76
C ALA A 147 14.36 2.03 9.16
N VAL A 148 13.10 2.26 8.76
CA VAL A 148 12.34 3.46 9.14
C VAL A 148 12.12 3.52 10.64
N LEU A 149 11.68 2.42 11.28
CA LEU A 149 11.45 2.37 12.72
C LEU A 149 12.76 2.53 13.51
N ALA A 150 13.86 1.93 13.03
CA ALA A 150 15.19 2.10 13.64
C ALA A 150 15.78 3.51 13.46
N ALA A 151 15.32 4.27 12.45
CA ALA A 151 15.76 5.64 12.23
C ALA A 151 15.07 6.65 13.16
N ASN A 152 14.03 6.24 13.90
CA ASN A 152 13.36 7.10 14.89
C ASN A 152 14.33 7.53 15.99
N GLY A 153 14.37 8.81 16.28
CA GLY A 153 15.30 9.36 17.27
C GLY A 153 15.11 10.86 17.50
N PRO A 154 16.08 11.51 18.16
CA PRO A 154 15.96 12.92 18.54
C PRO A 154 15.93 13.87 17.33
N ASP A 155 16.48 13.46 16.19
CA ASP A 155 16.57 14.31 15.00
C ASP A 155 15.49 14.00 13.96
N LEU A 156 14.88 12.81 14.00
CA LEU A 156 13.87 12.37 13.04
C LEU A 156 12.81 11.51 13.73
N ALA A 157 11.60 12.01 13.84
CA ALA A 157 10.45 11.21 14.25
C ALA A 157 9.90 10.43 13.04
N THR A 158 9.74 9.11 13.21
CA THR A 158 9.23 8.23 12.14
C THR A 158 7.97 7.50 12.57
N VAL A 159 7.08 7.20 11.61
CA VAL A 159 5.93 6.32 11.80
C VAL A 159 5.75 5.46 10.55
N SER A 160 5.36 4.20 10.75
CA SER A 160 5.03 3.28 9.68
C SER A 160 3.53 2.99 9.67
N LEU A 161 2.88 3.15 8.53
CA LEU A 161 1.47 2.79 8.35
C LEU A 161 1.35 1.56 7.47
N ARG A 162 0.54 0.60 7.90
CA ARG A 162 0.28 -0.68 7.21
C ARG A 162 -1.15 -0.71 6.66
N PRO A 163 -1.47 0.06 5.60
CA PRO A 163 -2.80 -0.01 4.99
C PRO A 163 -3.00 -1.35 4.28
N HIS A 164 -4.17 -1.97 4.50
CA HIS A 164 -4.51 -3.24 3.87
C HIS A 164 -5.42 -3.02 2.68
N LEU A 165 -5.07 -3.65 1.55
CA LEU A 165 -5.89 -3.77 0.34
C LEU A 165 -6.57 -2.44 -0.03
N ILE A 166 -5.76 -1.44 -0.40
CA ILE A 166 -6.26 -0.10 -0.76
C ILE A 166 -7.01 -0.18 -2.08
N TRP A 167 -8.21 0.40 -2.11
CA TRP A 167 -9.08 0.39 -3.28
C TRP A 167 -9.90 1.68 -3.39
N GLY A 168 -10.48 1.91 -4.57
CA GLY A 168 -11.33 3.08 -4.85
C GLY A 168 -11.27 3.50 -6.31
N PRO A 169 -11.91 4.62 -6.69
CA PRO A 169 -11.79 5.20 -8.02
C PRO A 169 -10.32 5.49 -8.39
N GLY A 170 -9.92 5.07 -9.59
CA GLY A 170 -8.54 5.26 -10.06
C GLY A 170 -7.53 4.23 -9.53
N ASP A 171 -7.98 3.17 -8.83
CA ASP A 171 -7.11 2.05 -8.43
C ASP A 171 -6.48 1.38 -9.66
N PRO A 172 -5.13 1.33 -9.76
CA PRO A 172 -4.46 0.73 -10.91
C PRO A 172 -4.21 -0.78 -10.76
N HIS A 173 -4.54 -1.39 -9.62
CA HIS A 173 -4.10 -2.74 -9.26
C HIS A 173 -5.24 -3.72 -9.07
N LEU A 174 -6.04 -3.57 -8.00
CA LEU A 174 -7.06 -4.54 -7.60
C LEU A 174 -8.24 -4.54 -8.57
N VAL A 175 -8.86 -3.38 -8.75
CA VAL A 175 -10.10 -3.25 -9.55
C VAL A 175 -9.85 -3.64 -11.01
N PRO A 176 -8.86 -3.11 -11.74
CA PRO A 176 -8.60 -3.48 -13.12
C PRO A 176 -8.25 -4.97 -13.28
N ARG A 177 -7.51 -5.55 -12.34
CA ARG A 177 -7.14 -6.97 -12.37
C ARG A 177 -8.37 -7.87 -12.22
N VAL A 178 -9.23 -7.57 -11.26
CA VAL A 178 -10.47 -8.32 -11.02
C VAL A 178 -11.40 -8.23 -12.23
N LEU A 179 -11.63 -7.02 -12.74
CA LEU A 179 -12.46 -6.79 -13.93
C LEU A 179 -11.89 -7.46 -15.17
N GLY A 180 -10.59 -7.38 -15.39
CA GLY A 180 -9.91 -8.01 -16.53
C GLY A 180 -10.02 -9.54 -16.49
N LEU A 181 -9.81 -10.16 -15.34
CA LEU A 181 -9.97 -11.59 -15.15
C LEU A 181 -11.43 -12.05 -15.29
N ALA A 182 -12.40 -11.26 -14.81
CA ALA A 182 -13.82 -11.53 -14.94
C ALA A 182 -14.25 -11.47 -16.41
N LYS A 183 -13.94 -10.39 -17.14
CA LYS A 183 -14.20 -10.23 -18.57
C LYS A 183 -13.59 -11.35 -19.41
N ALA A 184 -12.39 -11.81 -19.07
CA ALA A 184 -11.74 -12.94 -19.73
C ALA A 184 -12.32 -14.32 -19.32
N GLY A 185 -13.30 -14.39 -18.42
CA GLY A 185 -13.86 -15.65 -17.90
C GLY A 185 -12.85 -16.49 -17.10
N LYS A 186 -11.76 -15.86 -16.62
CA LYS A 186 -10.64 -16.52 -15.91
C LYS A 186 -10.69 -16.36 -14.40
N LEU A 187 -11.53 -15.45 -13.88
CA LEU A 187 -11.65 -15.26 -12.43
C LEU A 187 -12.26 -16.50 -11.77
N ARG A 188 -11.64 -16.96 -10.70
CA ARG A 188 -12.04 -18.15 -9.92
C ARG A 188 -12.00 -17.83 -8.44
N ARG A 189 -13.02 -18.19 -7.70
CA ARG A 189 -13.02 -18.21 -6.24
C ARG A 189 -12.03 -19.27 -5.75
N ILE A 190 -11.14 -18.92 -4.83
CA ILE A 190 -10.17 -19.85 -4.26
C ILE A 190 -10.69 -20.36 -2.93
N GLY A 191 -10.93 -21.68 -2.86
CA GLY A 191 -11.53 -22.31 -1.68
C GLY A 191 -13.05 -22.09 -1.62
N THR A 192 -13.67 -22.79 -0.65
CA THR A 192 -15.12 -22.72 -0.38
C THR A 192 -15.40 -22.07 0.97
N ARG A 193 -14.36 -21.84 1.77
CA ARG A 193 -14.45 -21.19 3.08
C ARG A 193 -14.69 -19.68 2.88
N ALA A 194 -15.47 -19.07 3.75
CA ALA A 194 -15.49 -17.62 3.90
C ALA A 194 -14.12 -17.12 4.36
N VAL A 195 -13.58 -16.13 3.68
CA VAL A 195 -12.26 -15.54 3.95
C VAL A 195 -12.48 -14.08 4.33
N LYS A 196 -12.27 -13.74 5.60
CA LYS A 196 -12.40 -12.37 6.07
C LYS A 196 -11.12 -11.59 5.83
N VAL A 197 -11.25 -10.43 5.22
CA VAL A 197 -10.13 -9.52 4.95
C VAL A 197 -10.49 -8.09 5.30
N ASP A 198 -9.48 -7.32 5.68
CA ASP A 198 -9.62 -5.87 5.71
C ASP A 198 -9.49 -5.28 4.31
N VAL A 199 -10.19 -4.18 4.11
CA VAL A 199 -10.05 -3.31 2.94
C VAL A 199 -9.93 -1.88 3.41
N THR A 200 -9.22 -1.04 2.64
CA THR A 200 -9.04 0.38 2.98
C THR A 200 -9.45 1.22 1.79
N TYR A 201 -10.48 2.04 1.94
CA TYR A 201 -10.79 3.03 0.91
C TYR A 201 -9.67 4.06 0.81
N VAL A 202 -9.31 4.47 -0.39
CA VAL A 202 -8.11 5.28 -0.65
C VAL A 202 -8.08 6.60 0.12
N ASP A 203 -9.24 7.28 0.29
CA ASP A 203 -9.32 8.53 1.05
C ASP A 203 -9.10 8.28 2.54
N ASN A 204 -9.60 7.16 3.09
CA ASN A 204 -9.34 6.77 4.47
C ASN A 204 -7.84 6.48 4.70
N ALA A 205 -7.18 5.82 3.72
CA ALA A 205 -5.75 5.61 3.78
C ALA A 205 -4.98 6.95 3.76
N ALA A 206 -5.38 7.90 2.92
CA ALA A 206 -4.78 9.23 2.87
C ALA A 206 -4.99 10.00 4.19
N ASP A 207 -6.20 9.95 4.76
CA ASP A 207 -6.51 10.56 6.06
C ASP A 207 -5.60 10.00 7.17
N ALA A 208 -5.40 8.66 7.23
CA ALA A 208 -4.51 8.03 8.20
C ALA A 208 -3.08 8.60 8.11
N HIS A 209 -2.55 8.81 6.89
CA HIS A 209 -1.22 9.38 6.69
C HIS A 209 -1.12 10.80 7.22
N VAL A 210 -2.10 11.65 6.93
CA VAL A 210 -2.09 13.06 7.35
C VAL A 210 -2.31 13.16 8.85
N LEU A 211 -3.25 12.43 9.43
CA LEU A 211 -3.49 12.41 10.89
C LEU A 211 -2.25 11.93 11.66
N ALA A 212 -1.60 10.86 11.18
CA ALA A 212 -0.36 10.39 11.78
C ALA A 212 0.74 11.47 11.73
N ALA A 213 0.92 12.17 10.59
CA ALA A 213 1.89 13.26 10.46
C ALA A 213 1.61 14.44 11.39
N GLU A 214 0.34 14.78 11.61
CA GLU A 214 -0.08 15.87 12.52
C GLU A 214 0.29 15.55 13.98
N LYS A 215 0.18 14.29 14.40
CA LYS A 215 0.54 13.84 15.75
C LYS A 215 2.00 13.43 15.90
N LEU A 216 2.71 13.23 14.78
CA LEU A 216 4.10 12.81 14.79
C LEU A 216 5.01 13.95 15.26
N ALA A 217 5.76 13.72 16.33
CA ALA A 217 6.81 14.57 16.83
C ALA A 217 7.83 13.70 17.58
N VAL A 218 9.03 14.21 17.78
CA VAL A 218 10.04 13.53 18.60
C VAL A 218 9.48 13.27 20.00
N GLY A 219 9.53 12.01 20.45
CA GLY A 219 8.99 11.60 21.75
C GLY A 219 7.47 11.49 21.84
N SER A 220 6.73 11.76 20.75
CA SER A 220 5.27 11.58 20.75
C SER A 220 4.87 10.09 20.80
N PRO A 221 3.66 9.75 21.26
CA PRO A 221 3.19 8.37 21.28
C PRO A 221 3.21 7.66 19.92
N VAL A 222 3.16 8.42 18.82
CA VAL A 222 3.16 7.91 17.45
C VAL A 222 4.58 7.57 16.95
N ALA A 223 5.59 8.24 17.49
CA ALA A 223 6.97 8.11 17.01
C ALA A 223 7.56 6.71 17.25
N GLY A 224 8.20 6.16 16.24
CA GLY A 224 8.88 4.86 16.28
C GLY A 224 7.94 3.66 16.23
N LYS A 225 6.66 3.85 15.91
CA LYS A 225 5.66 2.78 15.88
C LYS A 225 5.19 2.46 14.46
N ALA A 226 4.68 1.25 14.29
CA ALA A 226 3.89 0.83 13.14
C ALA A 226 2.40 0.79 13.54
N TYR A 227 1.50 0.98 12.56
CA TYR A 227 0.05 0.95 12.77
C TYR A 227 -0.65 0.27 11.60
N PHE A 228 -1.58 -0.64 11.90
CA PHE A 228 -2.51 -1.11 10.91
C PHE A 228 -3.54 -0.05 10.56
N VAL A 229 -3.89 0.00 9.28
CA VAL A 229 -4.88 0.94 8.74
C VAL A 229 -5.85 0.17 7.85
N SER A 230 -7.13 0.25 8.17
CA SER A 230 -8.21 -0.33 7.38
C SER A 230 -9.51 0.45 7.57
N ASN A 231 -10.57 0.05 6.89
CA ASN A 231 -11.90 0.59 7.17
C ASN A 231 -12.46 0.17 8.55
N GLY A 232 -11.79 -0.75 9.27
CA GLY A 232 -12.31 -1.29 10.55
C GLY A 232 -13.59 -2.12 10.38
N GLU A 233 -13.91 -2.53 9.18
CA GLU A 233 -15.07 -3.33 8.76
C GLU A 233 -14.58 -4.55 7.97
N PRO A 234 -14.10 -5.63 8.62
CA PRO A 234 -13.65 -6.82 7.90
C PRO A 234 -14.75 -7.43 7.04
N VAL A 235 -14.46 -7.66 5.77
CA VAL A 235 -15.44 -8.16 4.79
C VAL A 235 -15.12 -9.60 4.36
N ASP A 236 -16.13 -10.36 3.91
CA ASP A 236 -15.84 -11.57 3.12
C ASP A 236 -15.20 -11.16 1.79
N LEU A 237 -14.00 -11.65 1.51
CA LEU A 237 -13.22 -11.28 0.34
C LEU A 237 -14.00 -11.47 -0.96
N TRP A 238 -14.63 -12.64 -1.12
CA TRP A 238 -15.32 -12.96 -2.36
C TRP A 238 -16.63 -12.22 -2.51
N GLY A 239 -17.35 -12.00 -1.40
CA GLY A 239 -18.52 -11.12 -1.39
C GLY A 239 -18.16 -9.68 -1.73
N PHE A 240 -17.03 -9.17 -1.22
CA PHE A 240 -16.54 -7.84 -1.59
C PHE A 240 -16.17 -7.75 -3.08
N LEU A 241 -15.44 -8.75 -3.62
CA LEU A 241 -15.11 -8.78 -5.04
C LEU A 241 -16.34 -8.91 -5.95
N ASP A 242 -17.36 -9.68 -5.55
CA ASP A 242 -18.62 -9.75 -6.25
C ASP A 242 -19.35 -8.39 -6.28
N ARG A 243 -19.26 -7.60 -5.20
CA ARG A 243 -19.81 -6.23 -5.15
C ARG A 243 -19.02 -5.26 -6.04
N VAL A 244 -17.69 -5.41 -6.12
CA VAL A 244 -16.86 -4.64 -7.06
C VAL A 244 -17.24 -4.98 -8.51
N LEU A 245 -17.48 -6.25 -8.81
CA LEU A 245 -17.96 -6.68 -10.13
C LEU A 245 -19.34 -6.10 -10.44
N ALA A 246 -20.27 -6.15 -9.49
CA ALA A 246 -21.60 -5.59 -9.64
C ALA A 246 -21.57 -4.07 -9.89
N ALA A 247 -20.69 -3.33 -9.20
CA ALA A 247 -20.48 -1.90 -9.43
C ALA A 247 -20.02 -1.58 -10.87
N ALA A 248 -19.35 -2.55 -11.52
CA ALA A 248 -18.91 -2.47 -12.92
C ALA A 248 -19.88 -3.15 -13.91
N GLY A 249 -21.08 -3.54 -13.48
CA GLY A 249 -22.06 -4.24 -14.32
C GLY A 249 -21.65 -5.65 -14.74
N GLN A 250 -20.75 -6.30 -13.98
CA GLN A 250 -20.28 -7.66 -14.26
C GLN A 250 -20.97 -8.69 -13.35
N PRO A 251 -21.18 -9.94 -13.82
CA PRO A 251 -21.78 -10.99 -13.00
C PRO A 251 -20.81 -11.44 -11.88
N PRO A 252 -21.33 -12.03 -10.79
CA PRO A 252 -20.52 -12.55 -9.70
C PRO A 252 -19.68 -13.75 -10.11
N VAL A 253 -18.67 -14.08 -9.29
CA VAL A 253 -17.79 -15.22 -9.52
C VAL A 253 -18.50 -16.53 -9.16
N THR A 254 -18.76 -17.39 -10.15
CA THR A 254 -19.46 -18.67 -9.95
C THR A 254 -18.53 -19.90 -9.89
N ARG A 255 -17.35 -19.80 -10.50
CA ARG A 255 -16.41 -20.92 -10.60
C ARG A 255 -15.43 -20.92 -9.42
N THR A 256 -15.20 -22.09 -8.84
CA THR A 256 -14.32 -22.28 -7.69
C THR A 256 -13.17 -23.21 -8.02
N VAL A 257 -12.00 -22.96 -7.41
CA VAL A 257 -10.85 -23.85 -7.41
C VAL A 257 -10.39 -24.05 -5.97
N SER A 258 -10.00 -25.28 -5.59
CA SER A 258 -9.52 -25.54 -4.24
C SER A 258 -8.17 -24.82 -3.96
N ALA A 259 -7.98 -24.36 -2.73
CA ALA A 259 -6.79 -23.60 -2.34
C ALA A 259 -5.47 -24.35 -2.64
N TRP A 260 -5.43 -25.68 -2.39
CA TRP A 260 -4.23 -26.46 -2.66
C TRP A 260 -3.90 -26.54 -4.16
N LYS A 261 -4.94 -26.65 -5.06
CA LYS A 261 -4.72 -26.62 -6.51
C LYS A 261 -4.21 -25.26 -6.97
N ALA A 262 -4.76 -24.17 -6.43
CA ALA A 262 -4.27 -22.82 -6.72
C ALA A 262 -2.82 -22.63 -6.27
N ARG A 263 -2.44 -23.10 -5.07
CA ARG A 263 -1.04 -23.05 -4.59
C ARG A 263 -0.12 -23.93 -5.42
N LEU A 264 -0.57 -25.12 -5.84
CA LEU A 264 0.21 -25.99 -6.73
C LEU A 264 0.43 -25.32 -8.09
N ALA A 265 -0.63 -24.78 -8.70
CA ALA A 265 -0.53 -24.02 -9.95
C ALA A 265 0.42 -22.85 -9.83
N GLY A 266 0.35 -22.08 -8.74
CA GLY A 266 1.29 -21.00 -8.45
C GLY A 266 2.73 -21.49 -8.40
N ARG A 267 3.00 -22.58 -7.68
CA ARG A 267 4.34 -23.18 -7.59
C ARG A 267 4.89 -23.61 -8.96
N VAL A 268 4.05 -24.22 -9.79
CA VAL A 268 4.44 -24.65 -11.15
C VAL A 268 4.72 -23.42 -12.02
N MET A 269 3.80 -22.46 -12.06
CA MET A 269 3.97 -21.22 -12.85
C MET A 269 5.22 -20.46 -12.45
N GLU A 270 5.47 -20.27 -11.14
CA GLU A 270 6.70 -19.63 -10.66
C GLU A 270 7.97 -20.33 -11.15
N ARG A 271 7.99 -21.68 -11.18
CA ARG A 271 9.13 -22.46 -11.69
C ARG A 271 9.30 -22.29 -13.19
N VAL A 272 8.21 -22.37 -13.97
CA VAL A 272 8.23 -22.19 -15.42
C VAL A 272 8.72 -20.80 -15.79
N TYR A 273 8.18 -19.75 -15.15
CA TYR A 273 8.58 -18.36 -15.41
C TYR A 273 10.05 -18.12 -15.10
N ARG A 274 10.59 -18.70 -13.99
CA ARG A 274 12.02 -18.60 -13.67
C ARG A 274 12.91 -19.36 -14.65
N LEU A 275 12.54 -20.61 -14.99
CA LEU A 275 13.32 -21.46 -15.88
C LEU A 275 13.39 -20.88 -17.30
N LEU A 276 12.26 -20.45 -17.83
CA LEU A 276 12.15 -19.89 -19.17
C LEU A 276 12.39 -18.39 -19.24
N ARG A 277 12.73 -17.75 -18.10
CA ARG A 277 12.95 -16.29 -17.97
C ARG A 277 11.85 -15.46 -18.61
N LEU A 278 10.58 -15.91 -18.45
CA LEU A 278 9.43 -15.23 -19.01
C LEU A 278 9.27 -13.84 -18.41
N THR A 279 8.91 -12.88 -19.26
CA THR A 279 8.56 -11.52 -18.85
C THR A 279 7.10 -11.45 -18.42
N GLY A 280 6.75 -10.45 -17.60
CA GLY A 280 5.41 -10.28 -17.07
C GLY A 280 5.15 -11.08 -15.78
N GLU A 281 3.91 -11.00 -15.29
CA GLU A 281 3.49 -11.61 -14.04
C GLU A 281 2.75 -12.93 -14.31
N PRO A 282 3.08 -14.04 -13.59
CA PRO A 282 2.31 -15.28 -13.69
C PRO A 282 0.85 -15.05 -13.32
N ALA A 283 -0.07 -15.74 -13.98
CA ALA A 283 -1.50 -15.65 -13.67
C ALA A 283 -1.82 -16.03 -12.22
N MET A 284 -0.98 -16.88 -11.60
CA MET A 284 -1.06 -17.28 -10.20
C MET A 284 0.34 -17.46 -9.62
N THR A 285 0.53 -17.00 -8.36
CA THR A 285 1.71 -17.28 -7.54
C THR A 285 1.26 -17.93 -6.23
N ARG A 286 2.20 -18.55 -5.49
CA ARG A 286 1.88 -19.11 -4.16
C ARG A 286 1.39 -18.01 -3.22
N PHE A 287 2.03 -16.86 -3.27
CA PHE A 287 1.66 -15.67 -2.48
C PHE A 287 0.22 -15.24 -2.77
N VAL A 288 -0.16 -15.06 -4.05
CA VAL A 288 -1.53 -14.68 -4.43
C VAL A 288 -2.53 -15.76 -4.01
N ALA A 289 -2.22 -17.03 -4.22
CA ALA A 289 -3.09 -18.13 -3.77
C ALA A 289 -3.29 -18.12 -2.25
N GLY A 290 -2.24 -17.82 -1.48
CA GLY A 290 -2.30 -17.62 -0.03
C GLY A 290 -3.22 -16.46 0.32
N GLN A 291 -2.98 -15.27 -0.21
CA GLN A 291 -3.78 -14.06 0.06
C GLN A 291 -5.26 -14.23 -0.27
N LEU A 292 -5.61 -15.02 -1.29
CA LEU A 292 -7.00 -15.26 -1.69
C LEU A 292 -7.68 -16.42 -0.94
N SER A 293 -6.97 -17.13 -0.06
CA SER A 293 -7.48 -18.32 0.65
C SER A 293 -7.33 -18.28 2.17
N THR A 294 -6.69 -17.23 2.72
CA THR A 294 -6.53 -17.04 4.17
C THR A 294 -7.24 -15.78 4.63
N SER A 295 -7.76 -15.81 5.88
CA SER A 295 -8.32 -14.62 6.51
C SER A 295 -7.19 -13.72 7.02
N HIS A 296 -7.28 -12.41 6.79
CA HIS A 296 -6.33 -11.43 7.28
C HIS A 296 -7.00 -10.07 7.48
N TRP A 297 -7.32 -9.81 8.73
CA TRP A 297 -7.85 -8.54 9.20
C TRP A 297 -7.22 -8.17 10.55
N TYR A 298 -7.17 -6.87 10.87
CA TYR A 298 -6.30 -6.33 11.89
C TYR A 298 -7.07 -5.41 12.83
N ASP A 299 -6.61 -5.34 14.08
CA ASP A 299 -7.09 -4.35 15.05
C ASP A 299 -6.47 -2.98 14.75
N ILE A 300 -7.31 -1.97 14.52
CA ILE A 300 -6.90 -0.58 14.27
C ILE A 300 -7.02 0.30 15.52
N SER A 301 -7.24 -0.29 16.69
CA SER A 301 -7.46 0.45 17.95
C SER A 301 -6.26 1.32 18.33
N ALA A 302 -5.04 0.89 18.00
CA ALA A 302 -3.85 1.69 18.23
C ALA A 302 -3.85 2.98 17.36
N ALA A 303 -4.22 2.90 16.09
CA ALA A 303 -4.36 4.05 15.21
C ALA A 303 -5.45 5.02 15.69
N ARG A 304 -6.58 4.49 16.14
CA ARG A 304 -7.67 5.27 16.75
C ARG A 304 -7.20 6.03 17.98
N ARG A 305 -6.57 5.34 18.90
CA ARG A 305 -6.11 5.91 20.18
C ARG A 305 -4.99 6.93 20.02
N ASP A 306 -3.95 6.61 19.23
CA ASP A 306 -2.71 7.38 19.22
C ASP A 306 -2.77 8.60 18.28
N PHE A 307 -3.54 8.54 17.18
CA PHE A 307 -3.68 9.69 16.27
C PHE A 307 -5.10 9.97 15.78
N GLY A 308 -6.13 9.37 16.41
CA GLY A 308 -7.53 9.70 16.15
C GLY A 308 -8.02 9.25 14.77
N TYR A 309 -7.48 8.15 14.25
CA TYR A 309 -7.91 7.62 12.96
C TYR A 309 -9.32 7.05 13.04
N GLU A 310 -10.25 7.63 12.28
CA GLU A 310 -11.59 7.12 12.09
C GLU A 310 -11.91 7.06 10.59
N PRO A 311 -12.16 5.87 10.03
CA PRO A 311 -12.52 5.72 8.62
C PRO A 311 -13.82 6.47 8.31
N ARG A 312 -13.77 7.46 7.42
CA ARG A 312 -14.92 8.33 7.11
C ARG A 312 -15.77 7.80 5.96
N VAL A 313 -15.15 7.03 5.07
CA VAL A 313 -15.83 6.42 3.93
C VAL A 313 -16.03 4.95 4.23
N SER A 314 -17.28 4.52 4.43
CA SER A 314 -17.63 3.11 4.62
C SER A 314 -17.37 2.30 3.35
N VAL A 315 -17.33 0.97 3.47
CA VAL A 315 -17.19 0.07 2.30
C VAL A 315 -18.35 0.29 1.33
N GLU A 316 -19.58 0.50 1.83
CA GLU A 316 -20.79 0.75 1.03
C GLU A 316 -20.65 2.04 0.19
N GLU A 317 -20.30 3.14 0.84
CA GLU A 317 -20.12 4.43 0.18
C GLU A 317 -18.97 4.38 -0.82
N GLY A 318 -17.86 3.71 -0.50
CA GLY A 318 -16.75 3.51 -1.41
C GLY A 318 -17.14 2.74 -2.67
N LEU A 319 -17.96 1.68 -2.54
CA LEU A 319 -18.48 0.93 -3.69
C LEU A 319 -19.42 1.79 -4.56
N ARG A 320 -20.25 2.62 -3.95
CA ARG A 320 -21.11 3.57 -4.67
C ARG A 320 -20.27 4.54 -5.50
N ARG A 321 -19.21 5.14 -4.90
CA ARG A 321 -18.29 6.04 -5.60
C ARG A 321 -17.51 5.34 -6.70
N LEU A 322 -17.07 4.10 -6.46
CA LEU A 322 -16.41 3.30 -7.49
C LEU A 322 -17.33 3.06 -8.67
N GLY A 323 -18.60 2.69 -8.42
CA GLY A 323 -19.59 2.46 -9.47
C GLY A 323 -19.84 3.72 -10.31
N ALA A 324 -20.00 4.89 -9.68
CA ALA A 324 -20.14 6.17 -10.38
C ALA A 324 -18.93 6.44 -11.28
N ALA A 325 -17.72 6.33 -10.75
CA ALA A 325 -16.49 6.56 -11.51
C ALA A 325 -16.32 5.57 -12.69
N LEU A 326 -16.73 4.30 -12.53
CA LEU A 326 -16.66 3.31 -13.62
C LEU A 326 -17.69 3.56 -14.73
N ARG A 327 -18.78 4.28 -14.45
CA ARG A 327 -19.77 4.74 -15.44
C ARG A 327 -19.43 6.09 -16.10
N GLY A 328 -18.40 6.79 -15.58
CA GLY A 328 -18.01 8.13 -16.05
C GLY A 328 -18.88 9.25 -15.48
N GLU A 329 -19.50 9.03 -14.33
CA GLU A 329 -20.35 9.98 -13.58
C GLU A 329 -19.53 10.83 -12.60
#